data_1f870f66ee2a5b1b3de79a836ef6c7c5
#
_entry.id   1f870f66ee2a5b1b3de79a836ef6c7c5
#
_cell.length_a   1.000
_cell.length_b   1.000
_cell.length_c   1.000
_cell.angle_alpha   90.00
_cell.angle_beta   90.00
_cell.angle_gamma   90.00
#
_symmetry.space_group_name_H-M   'P 1'
#
loop_
_entity.id
_entity.type
_entity.pdbx_description
1 polymer ?
#
loop_
_entity_poly.entity_id
_entity_poly.type
_entity_poly.pdbx_seq_one_letter_code
_entity_poly.pdbx_strand_id
1 'polypeptide(L)'
;MARAAIVLIACLAAAGPALASSQSLNEYLLAATHDLPPVAKEALQRVGDPPRQLLAVRGYIRAGQQLTARWSWSAQEIRAYEASDEYRELLAEIDAVRDRFEAQNPGYSLYANTTARSLDLQLQRWNSNRSVGVIAGRLREAALRELSADAYPAHPDAKATVRFANFLREWRPTPAAAPLAVPGLSLHGRSRAIDFQIVQNGRIIAPTEVAKVRSVWEEQGWTRKLATAMHGARLVGPLQSPNEPWHYEYVPRAARAVRGSNER
;
A
#
# COMPACT_ATOMS: atom_id res chain seq x y z
N MET A 1 22.73 -44.51 65.31
CA MET A 1 21.50 -44.03 64.70
C MET A 1 21.82 -42.67 64.02
N ALA A 2 22.06 -42.69 62.72
CA ALA A 2 22.41 -41.48 61.93
C ALA A 2 21.16 -40.97 61.26
N ARG A 3 20.77 -39.70 61.54
CA ARG A 3 19.65 -38.99 60.87
C ARG A 3 20.16 -38.33 59.59
N ALA A 4 19.71 -38.82 58.43
CA ALA A 4 19.93 -38.15 57.15
C ALA A 4 18.97 -36.96 57.02
N ALA A 5 19.53 -35.79 56.82
CA ALA A 5 18.79 -34.58 56.48
C ALA A 5 18.59 -34.50 54.96
N ILE A 6 17.35 -34.57 54.50
CA ILE A 6 16.99 -34.35 53.10
C ILE A 6 16.89 -32.84 52.84
N VAL A 7 17.81 -32.28 52.04
CA VAL A 7 17.74 -30.90 51.58
C VAL A 7 16.87 -30.88 50.33
N LEU A 8 15.67 -30.32 50.43
CA LEU A 8 14.79 -30.07 49.28
C LEU A 8 15.28 -28.79 48.56
N ILE A 9 15.92 -28.95 47.40
CA ILE A 9 16.25 -27.84 46.54
C ILE A 9 15.00 -27.50 45.74
N ALA A 10 14.33 -26.42 46.08
CA ALA A 10 13.25 -25.87 45.30
C ALA A 10 13.85 -25.15 44.07
N CYS A 11 13.78 -25.79 42.91
CA CYS A 11 14.07 -25.09 41.62
C CYS A 11 12.95 -24.07 41.37
N LEU A 12 13.23 -22.80 41.64
CA LEU A 12 12.43 -21.71 41.08
C LEU A 12 12.70 -21.70 39.58
N ALA A 13 11.81 -22.27 38.79
CA ALA A 13 11.75 -22.03 37.37
C ALA A 13 11.36 -20.56 37.13
N ALA A 14 12.31 -19.73 36.80
CA ALA A 14 12.04 -18.40 36.32
C ALA A 14 11.21 -18.54 35.01
N ALA A 15 9.90 -18.32 35.11
CA ALA A 15 9.04 -18.23 33.94
C ALA A 15 9.49 -17.01 33.15
N GLY A 16 10.26 -17.23 32.08
CA GLY A 16 10.53 -16.19 31.10
C GLY A 16 9.22 -15.66 30.51
N PRO A 17 9.17 -14.43 30.01
CA PRO A 17 7.95 -13.86 29.43
C PRO A 17 7.41 -14.80 28.37
N ALA A 18 6.22 -15.34 28.58
CA ALA A 18 5.56 -16.20 27.60
C ALA A 18 5.28 -15.37 26.35
N LEU A 19 5.81 -15.80 25.20
CA LEU A 19 5.48 -15.17 23.93
C LEU A 19 3.96 -15.17 23.72
N ALA A 20 3.39 -14.02 23.33
CA ALA A 20 1.97 -13.92 23.05
C ALA A 20 1.56 -14.99 22.03
N SER A 21 0.44 -15.66 22.28
CA SER A 21 -0.05 -16.70 21.39
C SER A 21 -0.63 -16.11 20.09
N SER A 22 -0.70 -16.93 19.05
CA SER A 22 -1.41 -16.57 17.81
C SER A 22 -2.89 -16.27 18.08
N GLN A 23 -3.49 -16.89 19.11
CA GLN A 23 -4.86 -16.61 19.54
C GLN A 23 -5.00 -15.20 20.07
N SER A 24 -4.11 -14.76 20.95
CA SER A 24 -4.09 -13.38 21.47
C SER A 24 -3.96 -12.37 20.34
N LEU A 25 -3.06 -12.59 19.36
CA LEU A 25 -2.93 -11.72 18.20
C LEU A 25 -4.23 -11.62 17.38
N ASN A 26 -4.95 -12.73 17.18
CA ASN A 26 -6.22 -12.72 16.45
C ASN A 26 -7.30 -11.92 17.19
N GLU A 27 -7.37 -12.03 18.53
CA GLU A 27 -8.30 -11.25 19.34
C GLU A 27 -8.02 -9.75 19.26
N TYR A 28 -6.74 -9.35 19.36
CA TYR A 28 -6.33 -7.95 19.18
C TYR A 28 -6.59 -7.44 17.76
N LEU A 29 -6.39 -8.28 16.76
CA LEU A 29 -6.68 -7.93 15.37
C LEU A 29 -8.18 -7.71 15.17
N LEU A 30 -9.02 -8.61 15.71
CA LEU A 30 -10.48 -8.49 15.65
C LEU A 30 -10.95 -7.19 16.32
N ALA A 31 -10.45 -6.91 17.53
CA ALA A 31 -10.76 -5.67 18.23
C ALA A 31 -10.33 -4.42 17.46
N ALA A 32 -9.12 -4.41 16.90
CA ALA A 32 -8.60 -3.28 16.11
C ALA A 32 -9.34 -3.06 14.77
N THR A 33 -10.06 -4.06 14.27
CA THR A 33 -10.85 -3.97 13.03
C THR A 33 -12.33 -3.69 13.25
N HIS A 34 -12.76 -3.58 14.53
CA HIS A 34 -14.19 -3.40 14.87
C HIS A 34 -14.83 -2.24 14.12
N ASP A 35 -14.17 -1.10 14.06
CA ASP A 35 -14.69 0.15 13.47
C ASP A 35 -14.34 0.35 11.98
N LEU A 36 -13.76 -0.67 11.34
CA LEU A 36 -13.49 -0.59 9.90
C LEU A 36 -14.80 -0.61 9.09
N PRO A 37 -14.87 0.14 7.97
CA PRO A 37 -16.01 0.10 7.05
C PRO A 37 -16.29 -1.32 6.54
N PRO A 38 -17.56 -1.67 6.24
CA PRO A 38 -17.92 -3.00 5.73
C PRO A 38 -17.09 -3.46 4.52
N VAL A 39 -16.84 -2.58 3.55
CA VAL A 39 -16.02 -2.87 2.36
C VAL A 39 -14.58 -3.27 2.71
N ALA A 40 -14.00 -2.70 3.75
CA ALA A 40 -12.65 -3.07 4.21
C ALA A 40 -12.66 -4.42 4.94
N LYS A 41 -13.69 -4.70 5.75
CA LYS A 41 -13.88 -6.00 6.40
C LYS A 41 -14.06 -7.12 5.38
N GLU A 42 -14.88 -6.89 4.36
CA GLU A 42 -15.08 -7.84 3.27
C GLU A 42 -13.77 -8.10 2.50
N ALA A 43 -13.01 -7.05 2.18
CA ALA A 43 -11.72 -7.22 1.52
C ALA A 43 -10.73 -8.03 2.39
N LEU A 44 -10.71 -7.82 3.71
CA LEU A 44 -9.87 -8.59 4.64
C LEU A 44 -10.18 -10.08 4.63
N GLN A 45 -11.45 -10.46 4.52
CA GLN A 45 -11.85 -11.89 4.44
C GLN A 45 -11.30 -12.59 3.18
N ARG A 46 -10.95 -11.81 2.14
CA ARG A 46 -10.40 -12.29 0.87
C ARG A 46 -8.87 -12.26 0.80
N VAL A 47 -8.22 -11.71 1.83
CA VAL A 47 -6.77 -11.77 1.96
C VAL A 47 -6.34 -13.16 2.41
N GLY A 48 -5.37 -13.76 1.69
CA GLY A 48 -5.09 -15.18 1.70
C GLY A 48 -4.55 -15.78 2.99
N ASP A 49 -3.88 -15.00 3.86
CA ASP A 49 -3.30 -15.50 5.10
C ASP A 49 -3.29 -14.46 6.24
N PRO A 50 -3.25 -14.90 7.52
CA PRO A 50 -3.29 -14.00 8.67
C PRO A 50 -2.17 -12.95 8.71
N PRO A 51 -0.90 -13.24 8.34
CA PRO A 51 0.14 -12.21 8.28
C PRO A 51 -0.19 -11.11 7.26
N ARG A 52 -0.66 -11.46 6.05
CA ARG A 52 -1.07 -10.48 5.04
C ARG A 52 -2.31 -9.69 5.46
N GLN A 53 -3.26 -10.32 6.17
CA GLN A 53 -4.40 -9.63 6.77
C GLN A 53 -3.94 -8.57 7.77
N LEU A 54 -3.02 -8.91 8.69
CA LEU A 54 -2.45 -7.98 9.65
C LEU A 54 -1.78 -6.78 8.96
N LEU A 55 -1.03 -7.02 7.89
CA LEU A 55 -0.40 -5.95 7.10
C LEU A 55 -1.44 -5.08 6.38
N ALA A 56 -2.54 -5.66 5.89
CA ALA A 56 -3.64 -4.91 5.30
C ALA A 56 -4.36 -4.05 6.36
N VAL A 57 -4.67 -4.61 7.54
CA VAL A 57 -5.25 -3.87 8.68
C VAL A 57 -4.39 -2.68 9.07
N ARG A 58 -3.07 -2.85 9.14
CA ARG A 58 -2.15 -1.74 9.37
C ARG A 58 -2.34 -0.63 8.34
N GLY A 59 -2.49 -0.98 7.06
CA GLY A 59 -2.74 -0.01 5.99
C GLY A 59 -4.06 0.74 6.17
N TYR A 60 -5.12 0.03 6.54
CA TYR A 60 -6.44 0.62 6.79
C TYR A 60 -6.45 1.54 8.01
N ILE A 61 -5.82 1.14 9.11
CA ILE A 61 -5.63 1.98 10.31
C ILE A 61 -4.86 3.26 9.96
N ARG A 62 -3.85 3.17 9.12
CA ARG A 62 -3.09 4.36 8.66
C ARG A 62 -3.88 5.27 7.75
N ALA A 63 -4.77 4.74 6.93
CA ALA A 63 -5.67 5.54 6.12
C ALA A 63 -6.70 6.31 6.98
N GLY A 64 -7.08 5.76 8.14
CA GLY A 64 -7.95 6.39 9.13
C GLY A 64 -9.24 6.90 8.51
N GLN A 65 -9.62 8.14 8.78
CA GLN A 65 -10.84 8.77 8.25
C GLN A 65 -10.85 8.87 6.72
N GLN A 66 -9.70 8.82 6.06
CA GLN A 66 -9.59 8.85 4.61
C GLN A 66 -9.85 7.48 3.94
N LEU A 67 -10.05 6.43 4.72
CA LEU A 67 -10.16 5.06 4.21
C LEU A 67 -11.30 4.94 3.17
N THR A 68 -12.50 5.37 3.52
CA THR A 68 -13.67 5.31 2.62
C THR A 68 -13.50 6.22 1.40
N ALA A 69 -13.02 7.44 1.61
CA ALA A 69 -12.80 8.40 0.53
C ALA A 69 -11.72 7.95 -0.48
N ARG A 70 -10.79 7.10 -0.04
CA ARG A 70 -9.70 6.55 -0.86
C ARG A 70 -10.01 5.16 -1.41
N TRP A 71 -11.16 4.57 -1.06
CA TRP A 71 -11.47 3.21 -1.47
C TRP A 71 -11.58 3.06 -2.99
N SER A 72 -11.06 1.98 -3.53
CA SER A 72 -11.15 1.64 -4.95
C SER A 72 -12.59 1.49 -5.40
N TRP A 73 -12.87 1.94 -6.61
CA TRP A 73 -14.21 1.88 -7.19
C TRP A 73 -14.63 0.44 -7.51
N SER A 74 -15.92 0.20 -7.41
CA SER A 74 -16.56 -1.01 -7.93
C SER A 74 -16.50 -1.04 -9.46
N ALA A 75 -16.73 -2.21 -10.04
CA ALA A 75 -16.81 -2.34 -11.51
C ALA A 75 -17.88 -1.45 -12.14
N GLN A 76 -18.98 -1.17 -11.42
CA GLN A 76 -20.03 -0.25 -11.88
C GLN A 76 -19.56 1.20 -11.88
N GLU A 77 -18.89 1.65 -10.82
CA GLU A 77 -18.32 3.00 -10.73
C GLU A 77 -17.22 3.22 -11.77
N ILE A 78 -16.38 2.21 -12.04
CA ILE A 78 -15.37 2.26 -13.09
C ILE A 78 -16.03 2.47 -14.45
N ARG A 79 -17.05 1.67 -14.80
CA ARG A 79 -17.77 1.85 -16.07
C ARG A 79 -18.46 3.20 -16.19
N ALA A 80 -19.05 3.70 -15.08
CA ALA A 80 -19.66 5.01 -15.07
C ALA A 80 -18.64 6.13 -15.28
N TYR A 81 -17.46 6.01 -14.68
CA TYR A 81 -16.36 6.94 -14.87
C TYR A 81 -15.81 6.90 -16.30
N GLU A 82 -15.62 5.73 -16.89
CA GLU A 82 -15.14 5.56 -18.26
C GLU A 82 -16.10 6.18 -19.30
N ALA A 83 -17.40 6.32 -18.99
CA ALA A 83 -18.37 7.01 -19.81
C ALA A 83 -18.41 8.54 -19.56
N SER A 84 -17.69 9.07 -18.57
CA SER A 84 -17.78 10.47 -18.14
C SER A 84 -16.92 11.42 -18.99
N ASP A 85 -17.25 12.73 -18.93
CA ASP A 85 -16.41 13.78 -19.52
C ASP A 85 -15.05 13.86 -18.85
N GLU A 86 -14.96 13.61 -17.54
CA GLU A 86 -13.70 13.61 -16.83
C GLU A 86 -12.73 12.53 -17.33
N TYR A 87 -13.24 11.36 -17.69
CA TYR A 87 -12.38 10.32 -18.30
C TYR A 87 -11.91 10.73 -19.69
N ARG A 88 -12.76 11.33 -20.50
CA ARG A 88 -12.35 11.91 -21.80
C ARG A 88 -11.27 12.99 -21.64
N GLU A 89 -11.40 13.84 -20.65
CA GLU A 89 -10.37 14.83 -20.31
C GLU A 89 -9.05 14.17 -19.88
N LEU A 90 -9.11 13.11 -19.08
CA LEU A 90 -7.90 12.34 -18.71
C LEU A 90 -7.20 11.77 -19.94
N LEU A 91 -7.95 11.14 -20.84
CA LEU A 91 -7.38 10.58 -22.07
C LEU A 91 -6.73 11.66 -22.93
N ALA A 92 -7.39 12.82 -23.10
CA ALA A 92 -6.84 13.96 -23.83
C ALA A 92 -5.54 14.50 -23.19
N GLU A 93 -5.45 14.53 -21.85
CA GLU A 93 -4.20 14.89 -21.16
C GLU A 93 -3.07 13.89 -21.43
N ILE A 94 -3.40 12.60 -21.42
CA ILE A 94 -2.43 11.52 -21.72
C ILE A 94 -1.93 11.65 -23.16
N ASP A 95 -2.83 11.87 -24.12
CA ASP A 95 -2.47 12.04 -25.52
C ASP A 95 -1.59 13.28 -25.72
N ALA A 96 -1.93 14.40 -25.11
CA ALA A 96 -1.10 15.60 -25.16
C ALA A 96 0.31 15.39 -24.55
N VAL A 97 0.44 14.55 -23.53
CA VAL A 97 1.75 14.17 -22.98
C VAL A 97 2.52 13.27 -23.94
N ARG A 98 1.85 12.32 -24.59
CA ARG A 98 2.46 11.46 -25.62
C ARG A 98 3.02 12.28 -26.76
N ASP A 99 2.21 13.18 -27.31
CA ASP A 99 2.61 14.05 -28.42
C ASP A 99 3.86 14.90 -28.05
N ARG A 100 3.85 15.52 -26.87
CA ARG A 100 5.02 16.28 -26.39
C ARG A 100 6.25 15.40 -26.20
N PHE A 101 6.08 14.21 -25.65
CA PHE A 101 7.19 13.29 -25.43
C PHE A 101 7.81 12.84 -26.76
N GLU A 102 6.99 12.46 -27.73
CA GLU A 102 7.43 12.01 -29.07
C GLU A 102 8.13 13.15 -29.83
N ALA A 103 7.59 14.37 -29.78
CA ALA A 103 8.22 15.54 -30.37
C ALA A 103 9.60 15.84 -29.77
N GLN A 104 9.77 15.64 -28.47
CA GLN A 104 11.02 15.89 -27.73
C GLN A 104 12.01 14.72 -27.83
N ASN A 105 11.56 13.52 -28.19
CA ASN A 105 12.36 12.29 -28.21
C ASN A 105 12.06 11.48 -29.48
N PRO A 106 12.52 11.93 -30.67
CA PRO A 106 12.25 11.24 -31.93
C PRO A 106 12.65 9.76 -31.90
N GLY A 107 11.78 8.89 -32.38
CA GLY A 107 11.97 7.43 -32.40
C GLY A 107 11.53 6.71 -31.13
N TYR A 108 11.00 7.43 -30.12
CA TYR A 108 10.45 6.88 -28.90
C TYR A 108 9.00 7.33 -28.71
N SER A 109 8.19 6.47 -28.12
CA SER A 109 6.80 6.75 -27.78
C SER A 109 6.48 6.37 -26.34
N LEU A 110 5.30 6.81 -25.83
CA LEU A 110 4.81 6.45 -24.52
C LEU A 110 3.66 5.45 -24.60
N TYR A 111 3.77 4.35 -23.87
CA TYR A 111 2.63 3.54 -23.49
C TYR A 111 2.11 4.00 -22.14
N ALA A 112 0.81 4.28 -22.04
CA ALA A 112 0.14 4.62 -20.78
C ALA A 112 -0.90 3.54 -20.46
N ASN A 113 -0.78 2.92 -19.30
CA ASN A 113 -1.79 1.97 -18.84
C ASN A 113 -2.89 2.72 -18.09
N THR A 114 -4.04 2.89 -18.72
CA THR A 114 -5.24 3.56 -18.18
C THR A 114 -6.25 2.60 -17.57
N THR A 115 -5.98 1.28 -17.61
CA THR A 115 -6.91 0.26 -17.10
C THR A 115 -7.03 0.39 -15.57
N ALA A 116 -8.26 0.59 -15.08
CA ALA A 116 -8.54 0.57 -13.65
C ALA A 116 -8.22 -0.80 -13.05
N ARG A 117 -7.48 -0.82 -11.95
CA ARG A 117 -7.16 -2.06 -11.22
C ARG A 117 -8.29 -2.39 -10.26
N SER A 118 -9.18 -3.29 -10.65
CA SER A 118 -10.27 -3.76 -9.79
C SER A 118 -9.76 -4.28 -8.43
N LEU A 119 -10.63 -4.28 -7.42
CA LEU A 119 -10.30 -4.86 -6.11
C LEU A 119 -9.85 -6.31 -6.21
N ASP A 120 -10.46 -7.10 -7.12
CA ASP A 120 -10.09 -8.49 -7.37
C ASP A 120 -8.64 -8.63 -7.82
N LEU A 121 -8.21 -7.81 -8.79
CA LEU A 121 -6.83 -7.79 -9.27
C LEU A 121 -5.85 -7.33 -8.18
N GLN A 122 -6.25 -6.35 -7.36
CA GLN A 122 -5.44 -5.89 -6.23
C GLN A 122 -5.25 -6.99 -5.20
N LEU A 123 -6.32 -7.72 -4.83
CA LEU A 123 -6.29 -8.87 -3.92
C LEU A 123 -5.45 -10.00 -4.48
N GLN A 124 -5.61 -10.34 -5.76
CA GLN A 124 -4.79 -11.36 -6.41
C GLN A 124 -3.30 -11.03 -6.31
N ARG A 125 -2.92 -9.80 -6.67
CA ARG A 125 -1.53 -9.34 -6.59
C ARG A 125 -1.00 -9.33 -5.17
N TRP A 126 -1.79 -8.85 -4.21
CA TRP A 126 -1.42 -8.83 -2.79
C TRP A 126 -1.16 -10.24 -2.24
N ASN A 127 -2.04 -11.18 -2.54
CA ASN A 127 -1.96 -12.55 -2.07
C ASN A 127 -0.78 -13.32 -2.68
N SER A 128 -0.43 -13.05 -3.94
CA SER A 128 0.67 -13.72 -4.64
C SER A 128 2.03 -13.06 -4.49
N ASN A 129 2.08 -11.78 -4.05
CA ASN A 129 3.33 -11.02 -4.01
C ASN A 129 4.26 -11.51 -2.88
N ARG A 130 5.46 -11.94 -3.25
CA ARG A 130 6.47 -12.45 -2.30
C ARG A 130 6.92 -11.40 -1.29
N SER A 131 7.14 -10.14 -1.73
CA SER A 131 7.60 -9.07 -0.85
C SER A 131 6.55 -8.72 0.20
N VAL A 132 5.26 -8.71 -0.17
CA VAL A 132 4.15 -8.55 0.78
C VAL A 132 4.20 -9.64 1.84
N GLY A 133 4.38 -10.92 1.45
CA GLY A 133 4.48 -12.02 2.39
C GLY A 133 5.66 -11.89 3.37
N VAL A 134 6.82 -11.49 2.88
CA VAL A 134 8.01 -11.27 3.74
C VAL A 134 7.77 -10.14 4.75
N ILE A 135 7.23 -9.01 4.31
CA ILE A 135 6.94 -7.87 5.20
C ILE A 135 5.83 -8.20 6.19
N ALA A 136 4.80 -8.93 5.75
CA ALA A 136 3.71 -9.39 6.59
C ALA A 136 4.20 -10.34 7.71
N GLY A 137 5.12 -11.26 7.39
CA GLY A 137 5.77 -12.12 8.38
C GLY A 137 6.53 -11.32 9.44
N ARG A 138 7.32 -10.33 9.02
CA ARG A 138 8.05 -9.44 9.94
C ARG A 138 7.12 -8.63 10.85
N LEU A 139 6.02 -8.11 10.30
CA LEU A 139 5.03 -7.41 11.11
C LEU A 139 4.38 -8.36 12.13
N ARG A 140 4.04 -9.59 11.72
CA ARG A 140 3.48 -10.58 12.63
C ARG A 140 4.43 -10.89 13.79
N GLU A 141 5.72 -11.11 13.52
CA GLU A 141 6.72 -11.33 14.56
C GLU A 141 6.85 -10.12 15.50
N ALA A 142 6.84 -8.90 14.94
CA ALA A 142 6.89 -7.67 15.73
C ALA A 142 5.63 -7.53 16.61
N ALA A 143 4.44 -7.83 16.06
CA ALA A 143 3.18 -7.79 16.80
C ALA A 143 3.13 -8.81 17.95
N LEU A 144 3.64 -10.02 17.74
CA LEU A 144 3.75 -11.02 18.79
C LEU A 144 4.69 -10.58 19.92
N ARG A 145 5.83 -9.98 19.58
CA ARG A 145 6.74 -9.39 20.59
C ARG A 145 6.10 -8.23 21.33
N GLU A 146 5.40 -7.34 20.64
CA GLU A 146 4.68 -6.22 21.26
C GLU A 146 3.64 -6.70 22.27
N LEU A 147 2.82 -7.69 21.88
CA LEU A 147 1.77 -8.26 22.74
C LEU A 147 2.32 -9.09 23.91
N SER A 148 3.60 -9.45 23.91
CA SER A 148 4.24 -10.13 25.04
C SER A 148 4.65 -9.19 26.16
N ALA A 149 4.54 -7.87 25.98
CA ALA A 149 4.82 -6.89 27.03
C ALA A 149 3.69 -6.86 28.09
N ASP A 150 4.04 -6.65 29.36
CA ASP A 150 3.10 -6.60 30.50
C ASP A 150 1.96 -5.59 30.33
N ALA A 151 2.11 -4.65 29.39
CA ALA A 151 1.10 -3.65 29.08
C ALA A 151 -0.12 -4.19 28.32
N TYR A 152 -0.10 -5.47 27.90
CA TYR A 152 -1.16 -6.08 27.12
C TYR A 152 -1.82 -7.23 27.90
N PRO A 153 -3.10 -7.08 28.34
CA PRO A 153 -3.84 -8.17 28.95
C PRO A 153 -4.08 -9.31 27.95
N ALA A 154 -4.34 -10.51 28.47
CA ALA A 154 -4.61 -11.70 27.66
C ALA A 154 -5.78 -11.51 26.67
N HIS A 155 -6.80 -10.77 27.09
CA HIS A 155 -7.93 -10.36 26.25
C HIS A 155 -7.91 -8.84 26.06
N PRO A 156 -8.13 -8.32 24.84
CA PRO A 156 -8.05 -6.89 24.57
C PRO A 156 -9.15 -6.11 25.31
N ASP A 157 -8.75 -5.13 26.09
CA ASP A 157 -9.60 -4.04 26.55
C ASP A 157 -9.50 -2.83 25.61
N ALA A 158 -10.31 -1.80 25.83
CA ALA A 158 -10.33 -0.59 25.00
C ALA A 158 -8.96 0.11 24.95
N LYS A 159 -8.25 0.21 26.10
CA LYS A 159 -6.95 0.86 26.21
C LYS A 159 -5.86 0.07 25.48
N ALA A 160 -5.83 -1.24 25.67
CA ALA A 160 -4.88 -2.12 25.00
C ALA A 160 -5.14 -2.20 23.48
N THR A 161 -6.42 -2.19 23.06
CA THR A 161 -6.79 -2.12 21.63
C THR A 161 -6.27 -0.85 20.96
N VAL A 162 -6.45 0.32 21.59
CA VAL A 162 -5.91 1.60 21.08
C VAL A 162 -4.38 1.56 21.02
N ARG A 163 -3.72 1.02 22.02
CA ARG A 163 -2.26 0.85 22.05
C ARG A 163 -1.78 -0.03 20.90
N PHE A 164 -2.43 -1.16 20.68
CA PHE A 164 -2.09 -2.06 19.56
C PHE A 164 -2.34 -1.41 18.20
N ALA A 165 -3.43 -0.68 18.03
CA ALA A 165 -3.69 0.08 16.80
C ALA A 165 -2.62 1.16 16.54
N ASN A 166 -2.12 1.82 17.60
CA ASN A 166 -1.02 2.78 17.50
C ASN A 166 0.29 2.09 17.11
N PHE A 167 0.62 0.96 17.74
CA PHE A 167 1.76 0.14 17.32
C PHE A 167 1.66 -0.20 15.82
N LEU A 168 0.54 -0.69 15.33
CA LEU A 168 0.34 -1.00 13.92
C LEU A 168 0.51 0.24 13.03
N ARG A 169 0.01 1.40 13.44
CA ARG A 169 0.15 2.67 12.70
C ARG A 169 1.60 3.11 12.57
N GLU A 170 2.37 2.97 13.64
CA GLU A 170 3.74 3.47 13.74
C GLU A 170 4.78 2.50 13.21
N TRP A 171 4.52 1.20 13.25
CA TRP A 171 5.45 0.20 12.76
C TRP A 171 5.92 0.49 11.32
N ARG A 172 7.22 0.35 11.07
CA ARG A 172 7.85 0.58 9.75
C ARG A 172 8.65 -0.66 9.35
N PRO A 173 8.51 -1.14 8.10
CA PRO A 173 9.36 -2.22 7.60
C PRO A 173 10.79 -1.73 7.35
N THR A 174 11.77 -2.60 7.63
CA THR A 174 13.18 -2.37 7.32
C THR A 174 13.71 -3.62 6.60
N PRO A 175 14.19 -3.57 5.36
CA PRO A 175 14.08 -2.44 4.43
C PRO A 175 12.62 -2.09 4.09
N ALA A 176 12.40 -0.94 3.45
CA ALA A 176 11.07 -0.53 3.04
C ALA A 176 10.35 -1.61 2.22
N ALA A 177 9.04 -1.71 2.40
CA ALA A 177 8.22 -2.66 1.65
C ALA A 177 8.28 -2.37 0.15
N ALA A 178 8.08 -3.41 -0.65
CA ALA A 178 7.84 -3.23 -2.08
C ALA A 178 6.63 -2.30 -2.31
N PRO A 179 6.63 -1.53 -3.40
CA PRO A 179 5.59 -0.56 -3.71
C PRO A 179 4.31 -1.27 -4.17
N LEU A 180 3.55 -1.83 -3.23
CA LEU A 180 2.26 -2.43 -3.48
C LEU A 180 1.25 -1.85 -2.50
N ALA A 181 0.30 -1.09 -3.01
CA ALA A 181 -0.77 -0.53 -2.21
C ALA A 181 -1.61 -1.65 -1.58
N VAL A 182 -2.09 -1.41 -0.36
CA VAL A 182 -3.03 -2.31 0.32
C VAL A 182 -4.31 -2.42 -0.54
N PRO A 183 -4.91 -3.62 -0.70
CA PRO A 183 -6.13 -3.80 -1.45
C PRO A 183 -7.22 -2.80 -1.05
N GLY A 184 -7.85 -2.19 -2.02
CA GLY A 184 -8.83 -1.12 -1.82
C GLY A 184 -8.24 0.30 -1.74
N LEU A 185 -6.93 0.48 -1.52
CA LEU A 185 -6.28 1.79 -1.39
C LEU A 185 -5.42 2.22 -2.59
N SER A 186 -5.43 1.45 -3.67
CA SER A 186 -4.68 1.80 -4.88
C SER A 186 -5.39 2.90 -5.66
N LEU A 187 -4.68 3.99 -5.99
CA LEU A 187 -5.19 5.05 -6.87
C LEU A 187 -5.51 4.56 -8.28
N HIS A 188 -4.83 3.50 -8.75
CA HIS A 188 -5.21 2.82 -9.98
C HIS A 188 -6.60 2.18 -9.93
N GLY A 189 -7.10 1.84 -8.74
CA GLY A 189 -8.47 1.35 -8.56
C GLY A 189 -9.55 2.42 -8.72
N ARG A 190 -9.16 3.67 -8.96
CA ARG A 190 -10.04 4.82 -9.19
C ARG A 190 -9.67 5.57 -10.47
N SER A 191 -8.90 4.96 -11.35
CA SER A 191 -8.36 5.60 -12.59
C SER A 191 -7.67 6.95 -12.33
N ARG A 192 -7.09 7.12 -11.13
CA ARG A 192 -6.40 8.35 -10.72
C ARG A 192 -4.88 8.24 -10.81
N ALA A 193 -4.35 7.05 -11.08
CA ALA A 193 -2.94 6.84 -11.29
C ALA A 193 -2.71 6.19 -12.65
N ILE A 194 -1.70 6.66 -13.35
CA ILE A 194 -1.27 6.19 -14.66
C ILE A 194 0.21 5.82 -14.57
N ASP A 195 0.53 4.61 -15.01
CA ASP A 195 1.90 4.16 -15.17
C ASP A 195 2.31 4.29 -16.64
N PHE A 196 3.36 5.07 -16.90
CA PHE A 196 3.93 5.25 -18.24
C PHE A 196 5.12 4.33 -18.47
N GLN A 197 5.26 3.86 -19.69
CA GLN A 197 6.42 3.08 -20.15
C GLN A 197 6.99 3.68 -21.43
N ILE A 198 8.31 3.61 -21.56
CA ILE A 198 8.95 4.09 -22.78
C ILE A 198 9.00 2.95 -23.80
N VAL A 199 8.60 3.24 -25.02
CA VAL A 199 8.54 2.29 -26.13
C VAL A 199 9.47 2.75 -27.25
N GLN A 200 10.22 1.82 -27.83
CA GLN A 200 11.02 2.03 -29.04
C GLN A 200 10.81 0.86 -29.99
N ASN A 201 10.49 1.14 -31.24
CA ASN A 201 10.23 0.12 -32.26
C ASN A 201 9.21 -0.95 -31.82
N GLY A 202 8.13 -0.53 -31.12
CA GLY A 202 7.09 -1.40 -30.59
C GLY A 202 7.49 -2.24 -29.37
N ARG A 203 8.68 -2.03 -28.79
CA ARG A 203 9.17 -2.75 -27.61
C ARG A 203 9.28 -1.81 -26.42
N ILE A 204 8.83 -2.26 -25.25
CA ILE A 204 9.03 -1.55 -23.99
C ILE A 204 10.51 -1.61 -23.63
N ILE A 205 11.16 -0.44 -23.53
CA ILE A 205 12.56 -0.30 -23.13
C ILE A 205 12.73 0.25 -21.71
N ALA A 206 11.75 0.97 -21.20
CA ALA A 206 11.70 1.37 -19.78
C ALA A 206 10.40 0.86 -19.14
N PRO A 207 10.44 -0.35 -18.54
CA PRO A 207 9.27 -0.97 -17.91
C PRO A 207 9.00 -0.40 -16.52
N THR A 208 7.80 -0.69 -15.98
CA THR A 208 7.37 -0.34 -14.61
C THR A 208 7.90 -1.35 -13.58
N GLU A 209 9.22 -1.51 -13.52
CA GLU A 209 9.91 -2.48 -12.68
C GLU A 209 10.88 -1.78 -11.73
N VAL A 210 10.72 -1.94 -10.42
CA VAL A 210 11.59 -1.34 -9.39
C VAL A 210 13.06 -1.67 -9.61
N ALA A 211 13.38 -2.90 -10.03
CA ALA A 211 14.75 -3.32 -10.33
C ALA A 211 15.38 -2.57 -11.51
N LYS A 212 14.57 -1.90 -12.34
CA LYS A 212 15.00 -1.13 -13.51
C LYS A 212 15.06 0.39 -13.26
N VAL A 213 14.68 0.86 -12.09
CA VAL A 213 14.67 2.30 -11.77
C VAL A 213 16.04 2.89 -12.03
N ARG A 214 17.07 2.38 -11.37
CA ARG A 214 18.41 2.94 -11.50
C ARG A 214 18.99 2.79 -12.93
N SER A 215 19.08 1.56 -13.41
CA SER A 215 19.82 1.23 -14.66
C SER A 215 19.11 1.69 -15.93
N VAL A 216 17.79 1.88 -15.90
CA VAL A 216 17.02 2.25 -17.08
C VAL A 216 16.42 3.65 -16.93
N TRP A 217 15.68 3.91 -15.87
CA TRP A 217 14.97 5.18 -15.74
C TRP A 217 15.89 6.35 -15.40
N GLU A 218 16.83 6.16 -14.45
CA GLU A 218 17.72 7.23 -13.99
C GLU A 218 18.95 7.37 -14.90
N GLU A 219 19.74 6.29 -15.08
CA GLU A 219 21.00 6.34 -15.84
C GLU A 219 20.81 6.67 -17.32
N GLN A 220 19.67 6.25 -17.95
CA GLN A 220 19.34 6.61 -19.33
C GLN A 220 18.54 7.94 -19.42
N GLY A 221 18.23 8.57 -18.29
CA GLY A 221 17.58 9.87 -18.23
C GLY A 221 16.08 9.87 -18.56
N TRP A 222 15.41 8.71 -18.60
CA TRP A 222 13.99 8.62 -18.93
C TRP A 222 13.10 9.31 -17.89
N THR A 223 13.45 9.25 -16.60
CA THR A 223 12.75 9.99 -15.55
C THR A 223 12.64 11.48 -15.88
N ARG A 224 13.75 12.11 -16.26
CA ARG A 224 13.79 13.54 -16.62
C ARG A 224 13.03 13.83 -17.91
N LYS A 225 13.21 13.01 -18.95
CA LYS A 225 12.52 13.17 -20.23
C LYS A 225 11.01 13.09 -20.09
N LEU A 226 10.51 12.12 -19.29
CA LEU A 226 9.09 11.99 -19.01
C LEU A 226 8.58 13.18 -18.17
N ALA A 227 9.29 13.59 -17.12
CA ALA A 227 8.92 14.75 -16.32
C ALA A 227 8.85 16.05 -17.16
N THR A 228 9.75 16.22 -18.14
CA THR A 228 9.70 17.35 -19.09
C THR A 228 8.43 17.31 -19.93
N ALA A 229 8.03 16.15 -20.45
CA ALA A 229 6.80 16.01 -21.23
C ALA A 229 5.52 16.23 -20.39
N MET A 230 5.58 15.99 -19.07
CA MET A 230 4.48 16.24 -18.13
C MET A 230 4.27 17.70 -17.80
N HIS A 231 5.20 18.60 -18.18
CA HIS A 231 5.08 20.00 -17.82
C HIS A 231 3.78 20.62 -18.35
N GLY A 232 3.01 21.24 -17.46
CA GLY A 232 1.70 21.84 -17.78
C GLY A 232 0.53 20.86 -17.84
N ALA A 233 0.76 19.54 -17.75
CA ALA A 233 -0.31 18.54 -17.66
C ALA A 233 -0.94 18.49 -16.26
N ARG A 234 -2.16 17.98 -16.19
CA ARG A 234 -2.84 17.68 -14.93
C ARG A 234 -2.44 16.30 -14.35
N LEU A 235 -1.20 15.91 -14.60
CA LEU A 235 -0.57 14.68 -14.14
C LEU A 235 0.57 15.06 -13.19
N VAL A 236 0.42 14.72 -11.92
CA VAL A 236 1.38 15.04 -10.84
C VAL A 236 2.23 13.83 -10.52
N GLY A 237 3.53 13.99 -10.56
CA GLY A 237 4.52 12.94 -10.31
C GLY A 237 5.91 13.41 -10.64
N PRO A 238 6.86 12.50 -10.74
CA PRO A 238 6.75 11.07 -10.44
C PRO A 238 6.59 10.78 -8.93
N LEU A 239 6.10 9.59 -8.58
CA LEU A 239 6.00 9.16 -7.17
C LEU A 239 7.42 8.99 -6.59
N GLN A 240 7.70 9.68 -5.48
CA GLN A 240 9.05 9.72 -4.88
C GLN A 240 9.27 8.65 -3.79
N SER A 241 8.20 8.22 -3.14
CA SER A 241 8.30 7.22 -2.08
C SER A 241 7.10 6.26 -2.09
N PRO A 242 7.29 5.04 -2.62
CA PRO A 242 8.53 4.50 -3.22
C PRO A 242 8.92 5.25 -4.51
N ASN A 243 10.19 5.12 -4.94
CA ASN A 243 10.65 5.74 -6.19
C ASN A 243 10.08 4.98 -7.40
N GLU A 244 9.06 5.59 -8.01
CA GLU A 244 8.39 5.07 -9.21
C GLU A 244 8.35 6.17 -10.28
N PRO A 245 9.41 6.28 -11.10
CA PRO A 245 9.55 7.35 -12.09
C PRO A 245 8.48 7.34 -13.19
N TRP A 246 7.76 6.24 -13.34
CA TRP A 246 6.66 6.04 -14.28
C TRP A 246 5.30 6.44 -13.75
N HIS A 247 5.14 6.60 -12.41
CA HIS A 247 3.85 6.76 -11.74
C HIS A 247 3.45 8.22 -11.60
N TYR A 248 2.29 8.57 -12.19
CA TYR A 248 1.70 9.91 -12.13
C TYR A 248 0.24 9.85 -11.71
N GLU A 249 -0.18 10.85 -10.93
CA GLU A 249 -1.54 10.96 -10.41
C GLU A 249 -2.31 12.06 -11.19
N TYR A 250 -3.50 11.71 -11.67
CA TYR A 250 -4.38 12.67 -12.35
C TYR A 250 -5.12 13.55 -11.36
N VAL A 251 -5.08 14.86 -11.59
CA VAL A 251 -5.78 15.87 -10.80
C VAL A 251 -6.89 16.50 -11.64
N PRO A 252 -8.17 16.15 -11.43
CA PRO A 252 -9.31 16.75 -12.14
C PRO A 252 -9.41 18.27 -11.95
N ARG A 253 -10.03 18.97 -12.91
CA ARG A 253 -10.26 20.43 -12.81
C ARG A 253 -11.03 20.81 -11.54
N ALA A 254 -12.10 20.10 -11.21
CA ALA A 254 -12.91 20.35 -10.03
C ALA A 254 -12.10 20.31 -8.71
N ALA A 255 -11.14 19.36 -8.59
CA ALA A 255 -10.28 19.23 -7.41
C ALA A 255 -9.26 20.39 -7.28
N ARG A 256 -8.89 21.03 -8.38
CA ARG A 256 -7.96 22.17 -8.39
C ARG A 256 -8.63 23.46 -7.92
N ALA A 257 -9.90 23.64 -8.24
CA ALA A 257 -10.69 24.81 -7.79
C ALA A 257 -10.82 24.84 -6.26
N VAL A 258 -10.97 23.67 -5.61
CA VAL A 258 -11.08 23.55 -4.14
C VAL A 258 -9.74 23.83 -3.44
N ARG A 259 -8.60 23.45 -4.03
CA ARG A 259 -7.26 23.75 -3.45
C ARG A 259 -6.92 25.22 -3.55
N GLY A 260 -7.24 25.89 -4.67
CA GLY A 260 -6.96 27.31 -4.86
C GLY A 260 -7.82 28.26 -4.02
N SER A 261 -8.94 27.79 -3.45
CA SER A 261 -9.78 28.58 -2.53
C SER A 261 -9.33 28.50 -1.06
N ASN A 262 -8.48 27.53 -0.70
CA ASN A 262 -7.94 27.39 0.67
C ASN A 262 -6.55 28.04 0.86
N GLU A 263 -5.96 28.57 -0.20
CA GLU A 263 -4.65 29.26 -0.15
C GLU A 263 -4.75 30.80 -0.26
N ARG A 264 -5.97 31.33 -0.10
CA ARG A 264 -6.20 32.80 -0.03
C ARG A 264 -6.75 33.23 1.31
#